data_767b43796d41df71f9f20f61549c82a5
#
_entry.id   767b43796d41df71f9f20f61549c82a5
#
_cell.length_a   1.000
_cell.length_b   1.000
_cell.length_c   1.000
_cell.angle_alpha   90.00
_cell.angle_beta   90.00
_cell.angle_gamma   90.00
#
_symmetry.space_group_name_H-M   'P 1'
#
loop_
_entity.id
_entity.type
_entity.pdbx_description
1 polymer ?
#
loop_
_entity_poly.entity_id
_entity_poly.type
_entity_poly.pdbx_seq_one_letter_code
_entity_poly.pdbx_strand_id
1 'polypeptide(L)'
;MKRALLWTLVLCLALVFGGCAASKHPLVDQVAKGCDKEITEYCKEVTPGEGRVLACLYAHEDKLSGQCEYALYDAIAQLERALTALTYVANECRDDLKNYCADVKPGEGRLLQCMDKNDAKLNKRCTQAMKDTGLK
;
A
#
# COMPACT_ATOMS: atom_id res chain seq x y z
N MET A 1 36.31 36.39 1.17
CA MET A 1 36.34 34.91 1.20
C MET A 1 35.50 34.27 2.31
N LYS A 2 35.37 34.87 3.53
CA LYS A 2 34.57 34.26 4.62
C LYS A 2 33.04 34.33 4.44
N ARG A 3 32.49 35.24 3.65
CA ARG A 3 31.01 35.37 3.44
C ARG A 3 30.46 34.38 2.40
N ALA A 4 31.26 33.90 1.46
CA ALA A 4 30.86 32.90 0.47
C ALA A 4 30.73 31.51 1.09
N LEU A 5 31.54 31.18 2.11
CA LEU A 5 31.52 29.89 2.79
C LEU A 5 30.26 29.69 3.67
N LEU A 6 29.71 30.79 4.26
CA LEU A 6 28.49 30.75 5.04
C LEU A 6 27.24 30.51 4.18
N TRP A 7 27.20 31.00 2.97
CA TRP A 7 26.07 30.81 2.06
C TRP A 7 25.97 29.38 1.52
N THR A 8 27.11 28.72 1.29
CA THR A 8 27.15 27.33 0.85
C THR A 8 26.73 26.36 1.96
N LEU A 9 27.03 26.65 3.23
CA LEU A 9 26.61 25.83 4.38
C LEU A 9 25.10 25.93 4.64
N VAL A 10 24.49 27.11 4.44
CA VAL A 10 23.04 27.28 4.59
C VAL A 10 22.26 26.58 3.47
N LEU A 11 22.79 26.55 2.25
CA LEU A 11 22.15 25.85 1.12
C LEU A 11 22.17 24.32 1.28
N CYS A 12 23.22 23.75 1.89
CA CYS A 12 23.29 22.31 2.16
C CYS A 12 22.38 21.83 3.28
N LEU A 13 22.04 22.71 4.26
CA LEU A 13 21.14 22.33 5.35
C LEU A 13 19.66 22.23 4.92
N ALA A 14 19.28 22.89 3.82
CA ALA A 14 17.91 22.86 3.30
C ALA A 14 17.54 21.56 2.57
N LEU A 15 18.51 20.70 2.24
CA LEU A 15 18.28 19.44 1.52
C LEU A 15 18.08 18.21 2.42
N VAL A 16 18.18 18.34 3.74
CA VAL A 16 18.08 17.22 4.68
C VAL A 16 16.66 17.05 5.25
N PHE A 17 15.76 18.01 5.02
CA PHE A 17 14.34 17.88 5.33
C PHE A 17 13.52 17.43 4.10
N GLY A 18 14.02 16.44 3.37
CA GLY A 18 13.24 15.67 2.42
C GLY A 18 12.21 14.88 3.23
N GLY A 19 10.98 15.44 3.33
CA GLY A 19 9.88 14.83 4.06
C GLY A 19 9.70 13.38 3.63
N CYS A 20 9.55 12.48 4.59
CA CYS A 20 8.98 11.16 4.36
C CYS A 20 7.67 11.37 3.59
N ALA A 21 7.69 11.14 2.28
CA ALA A 21 6.46 11.01 1.51
C ALA A 21 5.75 9.78 2.10
N ALA A 22 4.76 10.01 2.95
CA ALA A 22 3.84 8.97 3.39
C ALA A 22 3.33 8.31 2.11
N SER A 23 3.57 7.02 1.94
CA SER A 23 3.09 6.27 0.78
C SER A 23 1.57 6.38 0.80
N LYS A 24 1.02 7.14 -0.14
CA LYS A 24 -0.43 7.30 -0.28
C LYS A 24 -0.98 5.98 -0.76
N HIS A 25 -1.64 5.25 0.11
CA HIS A 25 -2.40 4.06 -0.26
C HIS A 25 -3.78 4.50 -0.76
N PRO A 26 -4.12 4.23 -2.02
CA PRO A 26 -5.39 4.70 -2.62
C PRO A 26 -6.62 4.34 -1.79
N LEU A 27 -6.64 3.14 -1.20
CA LEU A 27 -7.75 2.69 -0.35
C LEU A 27 -7.86 3.49 0.96
N VAL A 28 -6.73 3.83 1.57
CA VAL A 28 -6.71 4.66 2.79
C VAL A 28 -7.21 6.07 2.49
N ASP A 29 -6.76 6.67 1.38
CA ASP A 29 -7.20 7.99 0.93
C ASP A 29 -8.71 8.00 0.61
N GLN A 30 -9.23 6.91 0.04
CA GLN A 30 -10.65 6.75 -0.28
C GLN A 30 -11.50 6.72 0.99
N VAL A 31 -11.13 5.90 1.97
CA VAL A 31 -11.81 5.84 3.27
C VAL A 31 -11.71 7.17 4.00
N ALA A 32 -10.52 7.78 4.03
CA ALA A 32 -10.32 9.08 4.69
C ALA A 32 -11.22 10.18 4.10
N LYS A 33 -11.41 10.21 2.77
CA LYS A 33 -12.31 11.16 2.12
C LYS A 33 -13.78 10.84 2.34
N GLY A 34 -14.15 9.56 2.29
CA GLY A 34 -15.53 9.12 2.46
C GLY A 34 -16.03 9.29 3.88
N CYS A 35 -15.14 9.18 4.88
CA CYS A 35 -15.42 9.25 6.31
C CYS A 35 -14.87 10.52 6.98
N ASP A 36 -14.58 11.61 6.25
CA ASP A 36 -13.93 12.81 6.78
C ASP A 36 -14.71 13.42 7.96
N LYS A 37 -16.02 13.44 7.87
CA LYS A 37 -16.90 13.97 8.94
C LYS A 37 -16.80 13.10 10.19
N GLU A 38 -16.94 11.81 10.05
CA GLU A 38 -16.92 10.84 11.16
C GLU A 38 -15.55 10.78 11.82
N ILE A 39 -14.47 10.84 11.02
CA ILE A 39 -13.11 10.90 11.54
C ILE A 39 -12.91 12.18 12.36
N THR A 40 -13.39 13.33 11.86
CA THR A 40 -13.27 14.62 12.54
C THR A 40 -14.12 14.67 13.80
N GLU A 41 -15.32 14.08 13.79
CA GLU A 41 -16.26 14.14 14.91
C GLU A 41 -15.92 13.12 16.00
N TYR A 42 -15.66 11.87 15.62
CA TYR A 42 -15.52 10.77 16.59
C TYR A 42 -14.09 10.29 16.79
N CYS A 43 -13.19 10.49 15.82
CA CYS A 43 -11.86 9.90 15.82
C CYS A 43 -10.70 10.91 15.78
N LYS A 44 -10.96 12.19 16.02
CA LYS A 44 -9.95 13.28 15.94
C LYS A 44 -8.73 13.08 16.85
N GLU A 45 -8.92 12.43 18.01
CA GLU A 45 -7.85 12.16 18.96
C GLU A 45 -7.06 10.88 18.64
N VAL A 46 -7.47 10.16 17.60
CA VAL A 46 -6.83 8.88 17.21
C VAL A 46 -5.66 9.15 16.28
N THR A 47 -4.46 8.80 16.71
CA THR A 47 -3.26 8.90 15.86
C THR A 47 -3.38 7.90 14.69
N PRO A 48 -3.28 8.35 13.42
CA PRO A 48 -3.31 7.47 12.26
C PRO A 48 -2.20 6.41 12.27
N GLY A 49 -2.48 5.29 11.62
CA GLY A 49 -1.56 4.15 11.48
C GLY A 49 -2.09 2.88 12.16
N GLU A 50 -1.56 1.74 11.76
CA GLU A 50 -1.87 0.41 12.32
C GLU A 50 -3.37 0.09 12.45
N GLY A 51 -4.19 0.65 11.56
CA GLY A 51 -5.64 0.43 11.58
C GLY A 51 -6.41 1.16 12.69
N ARG A 52 -5.77 2.02 13.50
CA ARG A 52 -6.41 2.67 14.65
C ARG A 52 -7.62 3.53 14.27
N VAL A 53 -7.54 4.29 13.18
CA VAL A 53 -8.69 5.09 12.69
C VAL A 53 -9.82 4.17 12.25
N LEU A 54 -9.52 3.06 11.59
CA LEU A 54 -10.52 2.08 11.18
C LEU A 54 -11.20 1.44 12.42
N ALA A 55 -10.43 1.07 13.43
CA ALA A 55 -10.97 0.55 14.68
C ALA A 55 -11.88 1.57 15.40
N CYS A 56 -11.51 2.86 15.35
CA CYS A 56 -12.35 3.93 15.88
C CYS A 56 -13.67 4.07 15.11
N LEU A 57 -13.63 4.08 13.77
CA LEU A 57 -14.85 4.11 12.95
C LEU A 57 -15.75 2.90 13.25
N TYR A 58 -15.18 1.73 13.42
CA TYR A 58 -15.91 0.52 13.81
C TYR A 58 -16.60 0.64 15.17
N ALA A 59 -15.93 1.30 16.14
CA ALA A 59 -16.51 1.54 17.46
C ALA A 59 -17.70 2.51 17.42
N HIS A 60 -17.87 3.26 16.32
CA HIS A 60 -18.96 4.21 16.08
C HIS A 60 -19.82 3.83 14.86
N GLU A 61 -19.90 2.53 14.54
CA GLU A 61 -20.59 2.03 13.34
C GLU A 61 -22.05 2.50 13.24
N ASP A 62 -22.73 2.62 14.39
CA ASP A 62 -24.12 3.09 14.51
C ASP A 62 -24.32 4.56 14.15
N LYS A 63 -23.24 5.31 13.95
CA LYS A 63 -23.23 6.76 13.67
C LYS A 63 -22.63 7.11 12.32
N LEU A 64 -22.21 6.13 11.56
CA LEU A 64 -21.62 6.37 10.25
C LEU A 64 -22.70 6.83 9.27
N SER A 65 -22.34 7.80 8.43
CA SER A 65 -23.16 8.16 7.28
C SER A 65 -23.12 7.09 6.20
N GLY A 66 -24.16 7.00 5.37
CA GLY A 66 -24.16 6.09 4.23
C GLY A 66 -22.98 6.32 3.26
N GLN A 67 -22.43 7.53 3.21
CA GLN A 67 -21.22 7.83 2.43
C GLN A 67 -19.98 7.15 3.03
N CYS A 68 -19.83 7.20 4.35
CA CYS A 68 -18.72 6.55 5.05
C CYS A 68 -18.85 5.01 4.99
N GLU A 69 -20.04 4.48 5.23
CA GLU A 69 -20.32 3.04 5.08
C GLU A 69 -19.98 2.54 3.67
N TYR A 70 -20.40 3.28 2.64
CA TYR A 70 -20.07 2.94 1.26
C TYR A 70 -18.57 2.96 1.00
N ALA A 71 -17.84 3.96 1.49
CA ALA A 71 -16.39 4.06 1.32
C ALA A 71 -15.66 2.89 1.98
N LEU A 72 -16.09 2.47 3.17
CA LEU A 72 -15.56 1.31 3.89
C LEU A 72 -15.85 0.02 3.12
N TYR A 73 -17.10 -0.18 2.69
CA TYR A 73 -17.51 -1.36 1.93
C TYR A 73 -16.72 -1.50 0.61
N ASP A 74 -16.60 -0.42 -0.15
CA ASP A 74 -15.88 -0.43 -1.43
C ASP A 74 -14.38 -0.69 -1.24
N ALA A 75 -13.76 -0.14 -0.19
CA ALA A 75 -12.37 -0.43 0.16
C ALA A 75 -12.16 -1.91 0.52
N ILE A 76 -13.08 -2.52 1.28
CA ILE A 76 -13.04 -3.95 1.60
C ILE A 76 -13.18 -4.79 0.34
N ALA A 77 -14.15 -4.49 -0.52
CA ALA A 77 -14.36 -5.21 -1.77
C ALA A 77 -13.15 -5.13 -2.73
N GLN A 78 -12.46 -4.00 -2.77
CA GLN A 78 -11.22 -3.85 -3.54
C GLN A 78 -10.09 -4.70 -2.94
N LEU A 79 -9.95 -4.71 -1.61
CA LEU A 79 -8.94 -5.51 -0.92
C LEU A 79 -9.17 -7.01 -1.14
N GLU A 80 -10.40 -7.48 -1.05
CA GLU A 80 -10.76 -8.88 -1.31
C GLU A 80 -10.41 -9.30 -2.74
N ARG A 81 -10.71 -8.46 -3.73
CA ARG A 81 -10.32 -8.71 -5.13
C ARG A 81 -8.81 -8.81 -5.29
N ALA A 82 -8.06 -7.91 -4.65
CA ALA A 82 -6.60 -7.93 -4.71
C ALA A 82 -6.03 -9.19 -4.04
N LEU A 83 -6.54 -9.60 -2.88
CA LEU A 83 -6.13 -10.82 -2.19
C LEU A 83 -6.44 -12.08 -3.02
N THR A 84 -7.60 -12.14 -3.66
CA THR A 84 -7.98 -13.24 -4.55
C THR A 84 -7.03 -13.34 -5.73
N ALA A 85 -6.71 -12.22 -6.38
CA ALA A 85 -5.76 -12.17 -7.49
C ALA A 85 -4.36 -12.62 -7.06
N LEU A 86 -3.85 -12.13 -5.93
CA LEU A 86 -2.54 -12.54 -5.38
C LEU A 86 -2.51 -14.03 -5.02
N THR A 87 -3.59 -14.55 -4.44
CA THR A 87 -3.71 -15.98 -4.10
C THR A 87 -3.68 -16.85 -5.36
N TYR A 88 -4.40 -16.44 -6.40
CA TYR A 88 -4.37 -17.11 -7.69
C TYR A 88 -2.95 -17.15 -8.28
N VAL A 89 -2.28 -15.99 -8.36
CA VAL A 89 -0.91 -15.93 -8.87
C VAL A 89 0.05 -16.76 -8.02
N ALA A 90 -0.03 -16.68 -6.68
CA ALA A 90 0.82 -17.46 -5.79
C ALA A 90 0.66 -18.99 -6.01
N ASN A 91 -0.56 -19.44 -6.27
CA ASN A 91 -0.83 -20.85 -6.57
C ASN A 91 -0.27 -21.29 -7.91
N GLU A 92 -0.49 -20.50 -8.97
CA GLU A 92 -0.01 -20.81 -10.32
C GLU A 92 1.51 -20.67 -10.44
N CYS A 93 2.13 -19.78 -9.66
CA CYS A 93 3.58 -19.53 -9.64
C CYS A 93 4.33 -20.30 -8.54
N ARG A 94 3.69 -21.22 -7.84
CA ARG A 94 4.27 -21.89 -6.65
C ARG A 94 5.64 -22.50 -6.90
N ASP A 95 5.81 -23.20 -8.01
CA ASP A 95 7.06 -23.86 -8.34
C ASP A 95 8.14 -22.85 -8.75
N ASP A 96 7.77 -21.82 -9.50
CA ASP A 96 8.70 -20.75 -9.88
C ASP A 96 9.17 -19.94 -8.68
N LEU A 97 8.26 -19.60 -7.76
CA LEU A 97 8.59 -18.94 -6.49
C LEU A 97 9.58 -19.78 -5.67
N LYS A 98 9.36 -21.09 -5.60
CA LYS A 98 10.25 -22.02 -4.89
C LYS A 98 11.61 -22.15 -5.57
N ASN A 99 11.65 -22.20 -6.90
CA ASN A 99 12.88 -22.43 -7.64
C ASN A 99 13.75 -21.18 -7.80
N TYR A 100 13.14 -19.98 -7.90
CA TYR A 100 13.85 -18.76 -8.25
C TYR A 100 13.82 -17.69 -7.18
N CYS A 101 12.88 -17.77 -6.21
CA CYS A 101 12.64 -16.74 -5.23
C CYS A 101 12.59 -17.25 -3.78
N ALA A 102 13.12 -18.47 -3.52
CA ALA A 102 13.06 -19.11 -2.20
C ALA A 102 13.69 -18.25 -1.06
N ASP A 103 14.75 -17.52 -1.37
CA ASP A 103 15.49 -16.69 -0.39
C ASP A 103 14.89 -15.29 -0.23
N VAL A 104 13.82 -14.96 -0.98
CA VAL A 104 13.19 -13.64 -0.95
C VAL A 104 12.09 -13.60 0.11
N LYS A 105 12.27 -12.76 1.13
CA LYS A 105 11.23 -12.56 2.16
C LYS A 105 10.01 -11.86 1.56
N PRO A 106 8.79 -12.37 1.82
CA PRO A 106 7.55 -11.70 1.40
C PRO A 106 7.42 -10.27 1.94
N GLY A 107 6.61 -9.46 1.26
CA GLY A 107 6.31 -8.08 1.62
C GLY A 107 6.88 -7.06 0.61
N GLU A 108 6.32 -5.87 0.59
CA GLU A 108 6.74 -4.72 -0.23
C GLU A 108 6.96 -5.04 -1.73
N GLY A 109 6.22 -6.00 -2.25
CA GLY A 109 6.33 -6.41 -3.66
C GLY A 109 7.62 -7.18 -4.02
N ARG A 110 8.45 -7.56 -3.04
CA ARG A 110 9.75 -8.22 -3.30
C ARG A 110 9.64 -9.52 -4.09
N LEU A 111 8.62 -10.34 -3.83
CA LEU A 111 8.40 -11.57 -4.59
C LEU A 111 8.02 -11.27 -6.04
N LEU A 112 7.20 -10.25 -6.30
CA LEU A 112 6.86 -9.83 -7.66
C LEU A 112 8.11 -9.34 -8.40
N GLN A 113 8.93 -8.49 -7.77
CA GLN A 113 10.21 -8.04 -8.34
C GLN A 113 11.18 -9.22 -8.64
N CYS A 114 11.16 -10.25 -7.79
CA CYS A 114 11.96 -11.46 -8.04
C CYS A 114 11.44 -12.21 -9.26
N MET A 115 10.14 -12.38 -9.40
CA MET A 115 9.54 -13.04 -10.58
C MET A 115 9.81 -12.23 -11.85
N ASP A 116 9.72 -10.91 -11.82
CA ASP A 116 10.04 -10.04 -12.96
C ASP A 116 11.50 -10.21 -13.41
N LYS A 117 12.44 -10.31 -12.48
CA LYS A 117 13.86 -10.57 -12.80
C LYS A 117 14.10 -11.94 -13.42
N ASN A 118 13.23 -12.90 -13.16
CA ASN A 118 13.32 -14.26 -13.67
C ASN A 118 12.28 -14.55 -14.76
N ASP A 119 11.67 -13.53 -15.34
CA ASP A 119 10.54 -13.61 -16.26
C ASP A 119 10.72 -14.66 -17.38
N ALA A 120 11.87 -14.67 -18.03
CA ALA A 120 12.19 -15.62 -19.11
C ALA A 120 12.22 -17.09 -18.67
N LYS A 121 12.27 -17.36 -17.35
CA LYS A 121 12.35 -18.72 -16.77
C LYS A 121 11.02 -19.20 -16.21
N LEU A 122 10.05 -18.29 -16.05
CA LEU A 122 8.75 -18.62 -15.49
C LEU A 122 8.00 -19.59 -16.39
N ASN A 123 7.30 -20.52 -15.78
CA ASN A 123 6.44 -21.44 -16.52
C ASN A 123 5.23 -20.70 -17.15
N LYS A 124 4.59 -21.32 -18.14
CA LYS A 124 3.47 -20.70 -18.88
C LYS A 124 2.27 -20.38 -17.99
N ARG A 125 1.97 -21.22 -16.99
CA ARG A 125 0.86 -21.02 -16.07
C ARG A 125 1.08 -19.78 -15.22
N CYS A 126 2.27 -19.62 -14.64
CA CYS A 126 2.67 -18.46 -13.87
C CYS A 126 2.61 -17.18 -14.70
N THR A 127 3.23 -17.21 -15.89
CA THR A 127 3.21 -16.05 -16.81
C THR A 127 1.78 -15.66 -17.18
N GLN A 128 0.90 -16.64 -17.43
CA GLN A 128 -0.51 -16.36 -17.75
C GLN A 128 -1.25 -15.76 -16.54
N ALA A 129 -1.10 -16.35 -15.36
CA ALA A 129 -1.73 -15.84 -14.16
C ALA A 129 -1.34 -14.39 -13.83
N MET A 130 -0.07 -14.02 -14.03
CA MET A 130 0.38 -12.64 -13.86
C MET A 130 -0.29 -11.69 -14.86
N LYS A 131 -0.50 -12.13 -16.12
CA LYS A 131 -1.21 -11.35 -17.15
C LYS A 131 -2.70 -11.20 -16.81
N ASP A 132 -3.36 -12.29 -16.41
CA ASP A 132 -4.79 -12.32 -16.07
C ASP A 132 -5.13 -11.37 -14.91
N THR A 133 -4.18 -11.14 -14.04
CA THR A 133 -4.33 -10.28 -12.84
C THR A 133 -3.76 -8.86 -13.02
N GLY A 134 -3.21 -8.54 -14.19
CA GLY A 134 -2.61 -7.24 -14.46
C GLY A 134 -1.32 -6.96 -13.68
N LEU A 135 -0.66 -7.99 -13.17
CA LEU A 135 0.64 -7.89 -12.53
C LEU A 135 1.80 -7.93 -13.53
N LYS A 136 1.46 -8.12 -14.81
CA LYS A 136 2.40 -8.10 -15.94
C LYS A 136 1.72 -7.59 -17.20
#